data_eb93ad92ce3b20a35d56692d65ddc13c
#
_entry.id   eb93ad92ce3b20a35d56692d65ddc13c
#
_cell.length_a   1.000
_cell.length_b   1.000
_cell.length_c   1.000
_cell.angle_alpha   90.00
_cell.angle_beta   90.00
_cell.angle_gamma   90.00
#
_symmetry.space_group_name_H-M   'P 1'
#
loop_
_entity.id
_entity.type
_entity.pdbx_description
1 polymer ?
#
loop_
_entity_poly.entity_id
_entity_poly.type
_entity_poly.pdbx_seq_one_letter_code
_entity_poly.pdbx_strand_id
1 'polypeptide(L)'
;GASSLYYKMVERMNCIQNQETVAGRHLLRNKVAAFIITGGQDNVQGVAGQLLGFFAEVGCQFPQFPYVAHTRGWSAEDMENNEKFVQNSSSLHEGAARLVQRCAEMARVMIESSLGEGALVRGGRKGHRLESPVQRVTGPGEYEPG
;
A
#
# COMPACT_ATOMS: atom_id res chain seq x y z
N GLY A 1 -3.02 -12.27 11.41
CA GLY A 1 -2.61 -10.91 11.10
C GLY A 1 -1.32 -10.88 10.29
N ALA A 2 -0.88 -9.69 9.89
CA ALA A 2 0.38 -9.49 9.22
C ALA A 2 1.58 -9.88 10.12
N SER A 3 2.75 -10.06 9.53
CA SER A 3 3.95 -10.44 10.28
C SER A 3 4.43 -9.32 11.22
N SER A 4 5.19 -9.69 12.26
CA SER A 4 5.81 -8.72 13.17
C SER A 4 6.75 -7.74 12.44
N LEU A 5 7.39 -8.18 11.37
CA LEU A 5 8.24 -7.33 10.53
C LEU A 5 7.42 -6.24 9.82
N TYR A 6 6.21 -6.57 9.38
CA TYR A 6 5.29 -5.58 8.81
C TYR A 6 4.95 -4.49 9.82
N TYR A 7 4.57 -4.85 11.04
CA TYR A 7 4.26 -3.87 12.08
C TYR A 7 5.46 -3.00 12.44
N LYS A 8 6.65 -3.58 12.55
CA LYS A 8 7.89 -2.81 12.76
C LYS A 8 8.19 -1.86 11.60
N MET A 9 7.90 -2.26 10.38
CA MET A 9 8.01 -1.38 9.22
C MET A 9 7.03 -0.22 9.33
N VAL A 10 5.75 -0.49 9.62
CA VAL A 10 4.71 0.54 9.79
C VAL A 10 5.07 1.53 10.88
N GLU A 11 5.54 1.04 12.04
CA GLU A 11 6.02 1.90 13.13
C GLU A 11 7.15 2.84 12.67
N ARG A 12 8.12 2.32 11.92
CA ARG A 12 9.22 3.14 11.37
C ARG A 12 8.75 4.10 10.28
N MET A 13 7.69 3.75 9.56
CA MET A 13 7.08 4.63 8.57
C MET A 13 6.19 5.73 9.19
N ASN A 14 6.01 5.75 10.50
CA ASN A 14 5.26 6.80 11.18
C ASN A 14 5.81 8.21 10.89
N CYS A 15 7.12 8.36 10.75
CA CYS A 15 7.71 9.62 10.35
C CYS A 15 7.31 10.04 8.91
N ILE A 16 7.11 9.08 8.00
CA ILE A 16 6.63 9.31 6.64
C ILE A 16 5.15 9.71 6.68
N GLN A 17 4.34 8.98 7.46
CA GLN A 17 2.93 9.30 7.68
C GLN A 17 2.76 10.70 8.27
N ASN A 18 3.57 11.09 9.24
CA ASN A 18 3.56 12.44 9.80
C ASN A 18 3.94 13.51 8.76
N GLN A 19 4.84 13.21 7.82
CA GLN A 19 5.12 14.12 6.72
C GLN A 19 3.91 14.30 5.81
N GLU A 20 3.17 13.22 5.53
CA GLU A 20 1.95 13.26 4.73
C GLU A 20 0.82 14.03 5.43
N THR A 21 0.52 13.69 6.69
CA THR A 21 -0.68 14.15 7.39
C THR A 21 -0.51 15.50 8.07
N VAL A 22 0.67 15.78 8.62
CA VAL A 22 0.93 16.98 9.42
C VAL A 22 1.72 18.02 8.63
N ALA A 23 2.78 17.62 7.95
CA ALA A 23 3.66 18.56 7.24
C ALA A 23 3.25 18.83 5.79
N GLY A 24 2.25 18.13 5.27
CA GLY A 24 1.79 18.27 3.88
C GLY A 24 2.86 17.90 2.84
N ARG A 25 3.81 17.06 3.21
CA ARG A 25 4.88 16.56 2.33
C ARG A 25 4.50 15.16 1.86
N HIS A 26 4.14 15.04 0.60
CA HIS A 26 3.64 13.80 0.00
C HIS A 26 4.78 12.94 -0.54
N LEU A 27 5.40 12.15 0.32
CA LEU A 27 6.55 11.31 -0.04
C LEU A 27 6.17 10.05 -0.82
N LEU A 28 5.03 9.44 -0.48
CA LEU A 28 4.53 8.20 -1.09
C LEU A 28 3.32 8.41 -2.00
N ARG A 29 2.82 9.62 -2.09
CA ARG A 29 1.68 9.93 -2.94
C ARG A 29 1.94 9.56 -4.39
N ASN A 30 0.97 8.91 -5.02
CA ASN A 30 1.04 8.45 -6.40
C ASN A 30 2.16 7.41 -6.67
N LYS A 31 2.64 6.72 -5.65
CA LYS A 31 3.43 5.50 -5.84
C LYS A 31 2.47 4.32 -6.06
N VAL A 32 2.84 3.41 -6.92
CA VAL A 32 2.07 2.17 -7.11
C VAL A 32 2.53 1.14 -6.10
N ALA A 33 1.59 0.55 -5.36
CA ALA A 33 1.86 -0.51 -4.41
C ALA A 33 1.11 -1.78 -4.79
N ALA A 34 1.73 -2.93 -4.58
CA ALA A 34 1.13 -4.24 -4.71
C ALA A 34 1.82 -5.22 -3.77
N PHE A 35 1.18 -6.36 -3.48
CA PHE A 35 1.64 -7.25 -2.44
C PHE A 35 1.68 -8.70 -2.91
N ILE A 36 2.68 -9.42 -2.43
CA ILE A 36 2.73 -10.86 -2.47
C ILE A 36 2.62 -11.34 -1.03
N ILE A 37 1.57 -12.09 -0.73
CA ILE A 37 1.22 -12.50 0.63
C ILE A 37 1.29 -14.01 0.72
N THR A 38 2.06 -14.52 1.66
CA THR A 38 2.08 -15.95 1.98
C THR A 38 1.70 -16.13 3.44
N GLY A 39 0.79 -17.03 3.69
CA GLY A 39 0.25 -17.29 5.03
C GLY A 39 0.06 -18.78 5.31
N GLY A 40 -0.04 -19.11 6.58
CA GLY A 40 -0.26 -20.48 7.02
C GLY A 40 -1.71 -20.94 6.99
N GLN A 41 -2.68 -20.05 6.87
CA GLN A 41 -4.11 -20.31 6.93
C GLN A 41 -4.91 -19.25 6.17
N ASP A 42 -6.24 -19.36 6.18
CA ASP A 42 -7.18 -18.56 5.37
C ASP A 42 -7.23 -17.04 5.62
N ASN A 43 -6.38 -16.47 6.48
CA ASN A 43 -6.43 -15.05 6.81
C ASN A 43 -5.60 -14.16 5.89
N VAL A 44 -5.26 -14.61 4.69
CA VAL A 44 -4.49 -13.81 3.72
C VAL A 44 -5.26 -12.58 3.24
N GLN A 45 -6.60 -12.67 3.12
CA GLN A 45 -7.43 -11.51 2.78
C GLN A 45 -7.43 -10.45 3.90
N GLY A 46 -7.46 -10.87 5.16
CA GLY A 46 -7.35 -9.96 6.30
C GLY A 46 -6.01 -9.24 6.32
N VAL A 47 -4.93 -9.94 6.00
CA VAL A 47 -3.59 -9.33 5.84
C VAL A 47 -3.56 -8.37 4.66
N ALA A 48 -4.14 -8.74 3.51
CA ALA A 48 -4.24 -7.86 2.35
C ALA A 48 -4.99 -6.56 2.70
N GLY A 49 -6.11 -6.65 3.42
CA GLY A 49 -6.87 -5.49 3.88
C GLY A 49 -6.05 -4.56 4.76
N GLN A 50 -5.25 -5.09 5.69
CA GLN A 50 -4.36 -4.29 6.54
C GLN A 50 -3.29 -3.56 5.71
N LEU A 51 -2.66 -4.24 4.76
CA LEU A 51 -1.66 -3.66 3.87
C LEU A 51 -2.27 -2.57 2.99
N LEU A 52 -3.40 -2.86 2.33
CA LEU A 52 -4.09 -1.91 1.47
C LEU A 52 -4.52 -0.66 2.25
N GLY A 53 -5.08 -0.82 3.45
CA GLY A 53 -5.50 0.30 4.30
C GLY A 53 -4.35 1.24 4.62
N PHE A 54 -3.24 0.71 5.12
CA PHE A 54 -2.07 1.52 5.47
C PHE A 54 -1.46 2.22 4.25
N PHE A 55 -1.22 1.50 3.16
CA PHE A 55 -0.60 2.09 1.98
C PHE A 55 -1.52 3.06 1.23
N ALA A 56 -2.85 2.89 1.32
CA ALA A 56 -3.81 3.88 0.84
C ALA A 56 -3.74 5.18 1.64
N GLU A 57 -3.64 5.08 2.97
CA GLU A 57 -3.55 6.24 3.87
C GLU A 57 -2.31 7.10 3.58
N VAL A 58 -1.18 6.48 3.27
CA VAL A 58 0.04 7.20 2.90
C VAL A 58 0.09 7.62 1.42
N GLY A 59 -1.00 7.43 0.67
CA GLY A 59 -1.19 7.99 -0.67
C GLY A 59 -0.77 7.11 -1.83
N CYS A 60 -0.52 5.82 -1.60
CA CYS A 60 -0.24 4.87 -2.68
C CYS A 60 -1.48 4.57 -3.52
N GLN A 61 -1.25 4.26 -4.79
CA GLN A 61 -2.24 3.78 -5.74
C GLN A 61 -2.09 2.28 -5.95
N PHE A 62 -3.18 1.61 -6.34
CA PHE A 62 -3.20 0.17 -6.50
C PHE A 62 -3.71 -0.23 -7.90
N PRO A 63 -3.08 -1.18 -8.57
CA PRO A 63 -3.62 -1.77 -9.79
C PRO A 63 -4.85 -2.64 -9.48
N GLN A 64 -5.58 -3.02 -10.51
CA GLN A 64 -6.58 -4.08 -10.37
C GLN A 64 -5.93 -5.36 -9.82
N PHE A 65 -6.63 -6.04 -8.90
CA PHE A 65 -6.09 -7.22 -8.21
C PHE A 65 -4.71 -6.95 -7.61
N PRO A 66 -4.64 -6.09 -6.57
CA PRO A 66 -3.38 -5.52 -6.09
C PRO A 66 -2.52 -6.49 -5.29
N TYR A 67 -2.93 -7.74 -5.15
CA TYR A 67 -2.13 -8.75 -4.46
C TYR A 67 -2.28 -10.14 -5.07
N VAL A 68 -1.24 -10.93 -4.88
CA VAL A 68 -1.25 -12.40 -5.05
C VAL A 68 -1.10 -13.01 -3.68
N ALA A 69 -1.95 -13.96 -3.35
CA ALA A 69 -1.94 -14.63 -2.06
C ALA A 69 -1.76 -16.14 -2.22
N HIS A 70 -0.94 -16.70 -1.37
CA HIS A 70 -0.74 -18.14 -1.26
C HIS A 70 -0.88 -18.57 0.19
N THR A 71 -1.67 -19.61 0.43
CA THR A 71 -1.79 -20.27 1.72
C THR A 71 -0.99 -21.55 1.73
N ARG A 72 -0.19 -21.71 2.78
CA ARG A 72 0.44 -23.00 3.06
C ARG A 72 -0.60 -23.94 3.59
N GLY A 73 -0.86 -25.08 3.38
CA GLY A 73 -1.83 -25.95 4.01
C GLY A 73 -1.81 -25.97 5.56
N TRP A 74 -2.47 -26.91 6.13
CA TRP A 74 -2.73 -26.99 7.57
C TRP A 74 -1.81 -27.96 8.31
N SER A 75 -1.11 -28.84 7.57
CA SER A 75 -0.26 -29.87 8.14
C SER A 75 1.21 -29.43 8.19
N ALA A 76 1.99 -30.11 9.05
CA ALA A 76 3.44 -29.94 9.08
C ALA A 76 4.07 -30.34 7.74
N GLU A 77 3.53 -31.37 7.09
CA GLU A 77 3.99 -31.85 5.78
C GLU A 77 3.77 -30.80 4.69
N ASP A 78 2.62 -30.10 4.70
CA ASP A 78 2.35 -28.99 3.79
C ASP A 78 3.39 -27.86 3.97
N MET A 79 3.79 -27.60 5.21
CA MET A 79 4.79 -26.57 5.52
C MET A 79 6.19 -26.96 5.04
N GLU A 80 6.59 -28.21 5.22
CA GLU A 80 7.89 -28.73 4.78
C GLU A 80 8.05 -28.71 3.26
N ASN A 81 6.98 -29.06 2.55
CA ASN A 81 6.99 -29.10 1.08
C ASN A 81 6.65 -27.77 0.40
N ASN A 82 6.33 -26.73 1.17
CA ASN A 82 5.87 -25.47 0.63
C ASN A 82 6.89 -24.79 -0.30
N GLU A 83 8.16 -24.87 0.00
CA GLU A 83 9.21 -24.28 -0.84
C GLU A 83 9.23 -24.91 -2.24
N LYS A 84 9.21 -26.26 -2.28
CA LYS A 84 9.14 -26.99 -3.55
C LYS A 84 7.84 -26.70 -4.30
N PHE A 85 6.72 -26.60 -3.58
CA PHE A 85 5.44 -26.26 -4.16
C PHE A 85 5.47 -24.88 -4.81
N VAL A 86 5.97 -23.85 -4.12
CA VAL A 86 6.09 -22.51 -4.65
C VAL A 86 7.02 -22.48 -5.86
N GLN A 87 8.17 -23.13 -5.79
CA GLN A 87 9.12 -23.20 -6.90
C GLN A 87 8.53 -23.82 -8.16
N ASN A 88 7.66 -24.82 -8.02
CA ASN A 88 7.07 -25.57 -9.14
C ASN A 88 5.68 -25.05 -9.56
N SER A 89 5.12 -24.07 -8.86
CA SER A 89 3.77 -23.57 -9.16
C SER A 89 3.79 -22.52 -10.27
N SER A 90 3.52 -22.94 -11.50
CA SER A 90 3.41 -22.01 -12.63
C SER A 90 2.36 -20.93 -12.40
N SER A 91 1.22 -21.27 -11.78
CA SER A 91 0.13 -20.33 -11.50
C SER A 91 0.54 -19.21 -10.55
N LEU A 92 1.36 -19.50 -9.53
CA LEU A 92 1.87 -18.48 -8.63
C LEU A 92 2.89 -17.57 -9.34
N HIS A 93 3.78 -18.14 -10.13
CA HIS A 93 4.75 -17.38 -10.92
C HIS A 93 4.07 -16.47 -11.94
N GLU A 94 3.10 -17.01 -12.69
CA GLU A 94 2.30 -16.20 -13.63
C GLU A 94 1.50 -15.12 -12.92
N GLY A 95 0.88 -15.44 -11.78
CA GLY A 95 0.15 -14.47 -10.96
C GLY A 95 1.04 -13.33 -10.52
N ALA A 96 2.24 -13.62 -10.02
CA ALA A 96 3.23 -12.60 -9.63
C ALA A 96 3.71 -11.77 -10.83
N ALA A 97 4.01 -12.41 -11.96
CA ALA A 97 4.43 -11.72 -13.18
C ALA A 97 3.34 -10.76 -13.69
N ARG A 98 2.08 -11.21 -13.74
CA ARG A 98 0.94 -10.36 -14.11
C ARG A 98 0.72 -9.21 -13.14
N LEU A 99 0.96 -9.42 -11.85
CA LEU A 99 0.88 -8.36 -10.85
C LEU A 99 1.91 -7.26 -11.13
N VAL A 100 3.17 -7.64 -11.36
CA VAL A 100 4.25 -6.70 -11.71
C VAL A 100 3.93 -5.95 -13.01
N GLN A 101 3.43 -6.65 -14.01
CA GLN A 101 3.02 -6.03 -15.28
C GLN A 101 1.94 -4.97 -15.06
N ARG A 102 0.87 -5.29 -14.31
CA ARG A 102 -0.19 -4.32 -13.99
C ARG A 102 0.33 -3.11 -13.21
N CYS A 103 1.28 -3.33 -12.30
CA CYS A 103 1.94 -2.21 -11.60
C CYS A 103 2.70 -1.30 -12.57
N ALA A 104 3.46 -1.88 -13.50
CA ALA A 104 4.23 -1.14 -14.48
C ALA A 104 3.33 -0.37 -15.46
N GLU A 105 2.23 -0.99 -15.91
CA GLU A 105 1.22 -0.34 -16.77
C GLU A 105 0.56 0.84 -16.04
N MET A 106 0.14 0.63 -14.80
CA MET A 106 -0.45 1.70 -13.99
C MET A 106 0.54 2.84 -13.74
N ALA A 107 1.78 2.53 -13.39
CA ALA A 107 2.82 3.53 -13.19
C ALA A 107 3.07 4.34 -14.47
N ARG A 108 3.07 3.69 -15.64
CA ARG A 108 3.20 4.37 -16.93
C ARG A 108 2.05 5.34 -17.17
N VAL A 109 0.81 4.88 -17.00
CA VAL A 109 -0.37 5.73 -17.16
C VAL A 109 -0.34 6.92 -16.21
N MET A 110 0.11 6.72 -14.97
CA MET A 110 0.24 7.80 -14.00
C MET A 110 1.33 8.80 -14.35
N ILE A 111 2.45 8.35 -14.93
CA ILE A 111 3.54 9.23 -15.41
C ILE A 111 3.07 10.05 -16.62
N GLU A 112 2.32 9.43 -17.54
CA GLU A 112 1.80 10.08 -18.74
C GLU A 112 0.59 10.99 -18.45
N SER A 113 -0.07 10.82 -17.31
CA SER A 113 -1.21 11.62 -16.88
C SER A 113 -0.79 12.82 -16.03
N SER A 114 -1.69 13.81 -15.93
CA SER A 114 -1.52 14.97 -15.04
C SER A 114 -1.33 14.60 -13.55
N LEU A 115 -1.75 13.40 -13.15
CA LEU A 115 -1.53 12.86 -11.81
C LEU A 115 -0.05 12.56 -11.55
N GLY A 116 0.67 12.05 -12.57
CA GLY A 116 2.11 11.78 -12.49
C GLY A 116 2.93 13.06 -12.42
N GLU A 117 2.62 14.03 -13.27
CA GLU A 117 3.28 15.35 -13.27
C GLU A 117 3.09 16.09 -11.95
N GLY A 118 1.90 16.05 -11.37
CA GLY A 118 1.62 16.66 -10.07
C GLY A 118 2.45 16.08 -8.93
N ALA A 119 2.86 14.82 -8.99
CA ALA A 119 3.70 14.18 -7.99
C ALA A 119 5.19 14.54 -8.14
N LEU A 120 5.67 14.67 -9.38
CA LEU A 120 7.07 14.99 -9.68
C LEU A 120 7.39 16.48 -9.44
N VAL A 121 6.46 17.37 -9.75
CA VAL A 121 6.67 18.84 -9.65
C VAL A 121 6.54 19.35 -8.20
N ARG A 122 5.79 18.68 -7.35
CA ARG A 122 5.52 19.13 -5.98
C ARG A 122 6.59 18.79 -4.95
N GLY A 123 7.56 17.96 -5.28
CA GLY A 123 8.72 17.67 -4.44
C GLY A 123 9.71 18.82 -4.31
N GLY A 124 9.58 19.90 -5.10
CA GLY A 124 10.56 20.98 -5.17
C GLY A 124 10.04 22.42 -5.12
N ARG A 125 8.73 22.65 -5.11
CA ARG A 125 8.20 24.02 -5.01
C ARG A 125 7.22 24.14 -3.85
N LYS A 126 7.30 25.27 -3.13
CA LYS A 126 6.30 25.74 -2.16
C LYS A 126 4.91 25.70 -2.82
N GLY A 127 4.32 24.51 -2.83
CA GLY A 127 3.04 24.27 -3.45
C GLY A 127 1.91 24.75 -2.57
N HIS A 128 0.89 25.23 -3.19
CA HIS A 128 -0.38 25.54 -2.57
C HIS A 128 -0.80 24.41 -1.61
N ARG A 129 -1.02 24.80 -0.38
CA ARG A 129 -1.67 24.00 0.66
C ARG A 129 -3.03 23.58 0.11
N LEU A 130 -3.14 22.36 -0.39
CA LEU A 130 -4.46 21.77 -0.54
C LEU A 130 -4.93 21.47 0.89
N GLU A 131 -5.78 22.32 1.41
CA GLU A 131 -6.46 22.07 2.67
C GLU A 131 -7.21 20.75 2.52
N SER A 132 -6.78 19.74 3.27
CA SER A 132 -7.54 18.49 3.30
C SER A 132 -8.90 18.79 3.97
N PRO A 133 -9.98 18.13 3.56
CA PRO A 133 -11.28 18.28 4.22
C PRO A 133 -11.21 18.02 5.72
N VAL A 134 -10.28 17.23 6.19
CA VAL A 134 -10.05 16.90 7.60
C VAL A 134 -9.53 18.09 8.39
N GLN A 135 -8.76 19.02 7.79
CA GLN A 135 -8.28 20.20 8.49
C GLN A 135 -9.40 21.23 8.76
N ARG A 136 -10.53 21.17 8.07
CA ARG A 136 -11.69 22.01 8.37
C ARG A 136 -12.46 21.57 9.60
N VAL A 137 -12.31 20.30 10.01
CA VAL A 137 -13.04 19.75 11.18
C VAL A 137 -12.26 19.93 12.47
N THR A 138 -10.95 20.11 12.41
CA THR A 138 -10.06 20.21 13.59
C THR A 138 -9.49 21.60 13.84
N GLY A 139 -9.95 22.61 13.12
CA GLY A 139 -9.70 23.99 13.53
C GLY A 139 -10.33 24.23 14.90
N PRO A 140 -9.77 25.09 15.76
CA PRO A 140 -10.43 25.44 17.02
C PRO A 140 -11.79 26.06 16.66
N GLY A 141 -12.81 25.22 16.66
CA GLY A 141 -14.16 25.61 16.44
C GLY A 141 -14.59 26.50 17.58
N GLU A 142 -15.02 27.67 17.26
CA GLU A 142 -15.87 28.46 18.13
C GLU A 142 -17.12 27.61 18.43
N TYR A 143 -17.10 26.98 19.60
CA TYR A 143 -18.26 26.37 20.19
C TYR A 143 -19.05 27.52 20.82
N GLU A 144 -20.00 28.07 20.12
CA GLU A 144 -21.04 28.88 20.75
C GLU A 144 -22.06 27.94 21.37
N PRO A 145 -22.18 27.89 22.72
CA PRO A 145 -23.28 27.20 23.36
C PRO A 145 -24.55 28.03 23.15
N GLY A 146 -25.47 27.46 22.38
CA GLY A 146 -26.85 27.91 22.36
C GLY A 146 -27.64 27.32 23.52
#